data_1e183c9c96c70ecc044c3609417b748d
#
_entry.id   1e183c9c96c70ecc044c3609417b748d
#
_cell.length_a   1.000
_cell.length_b   1.000
_cell.length_c   1.000
_cell.angle_alpha   90.00
_cell.angle_beta   90.00
_cell.angle_gamma   90.00
#
_symmetry.space_group_name_H-M   'P 1'
#
loop_
_entity.id
_entity.type
_entity.pdbx_description
1 polymer ?
#
loop_
_entity_poly.entity_id
_entity_poly.type
_entity_poly.pdbx_seq_one_letter_code
_entity_poly.pdbx_strand_id
1 'polypeptide(L)'
;IAYILKAFADSLFGNLMTVDTAAWFESFSMTSYSVIPYHIIVVVGTLLTLFLGARSIEKTNKIMMPLFFIIFLILAARVAMMPGAWEGYKFIFTPKWEELIDPMTWIWAMGQAFFSLSVTGSGMIVYGAYLSKDENVISVSQHTAFFDTIAAVVAAIVIIPACFAYGTDVGAGPSLLFVTLPAILQDVPMGQLFAVILYAAMIFAGVSSLQNMFEAV
;
A
#
# COMPACT_ATOMS: atom_id res chain seq x y z
N ILE A 1 9.15 1.48 -1.54
CA ILE A 1 8.87 2.18 -2.82
C ILE A 1 9.73 1.63 -3.95
N ALA A 2 11.04 1.37 -3.78
CA ALA A 2 11.90 0.81 -4.82
C ALA A 2 11.37 -0.52 -5.40
N TYR A 3 10.90 -1.43 -4.55
CA TYR A 3 10.23 -2.68 -4.98
C TYR A 3 8.92 -2.40 -5.76
N ILE A 4 8.16 -1.40 -5.35
CA ILE A 4 6.95 -0.97 -6.06
C ILE A 4 7.30 -0.42 -7.44
N LEU A 5 8.39 0.35 -7.55
CA LEU A 5 8.87 0.86 -8.83
C LEU A 5 9.31 -0.26 -9.78
N LYS A 6 9.95 -1.33 -9.25
CA LYS A 6 10.27 -2.54 -10.03
C LYS A 6 8.99 -3.22 -10.52
N ALA A 7 8.01 -3.45 -9.63
CA ALA A 7 6.74 -4.06 -9.99
C ALA A 7 5.96 -3.22 -11.01
N PHE A 8 6.01 -1.90 -10.89
CA PHE A 8 5.44 -0.98 -11.87
C PHE A 8 6.09 -1.12 -13.24
N ALA A 9 7.42 -1.10 -13.30
CA ALA A 9 8.15 -1.26 -14.55
C ALA A 9 7.82 -2.59 -15.24
N ASP A 10 7.83 -3.69 -14.50
CA ASP A 10 7.50 -5.00 -15.04
C ASP A 10 6.02 -5.14 -15.45
N SER A 11 5.13 -4.40 -14.79
CA SER A 11 3.72 -4.31 -15.20
C SER A 11 3.56 -3.56 -16.52
N LEU A 12 4.29 -2.45 -16.72
CA LEU A 12 4.27 -1.68 -17.97
C LEU A 12 4.64 -2.52 -19.19
N PHE A 13 5.67 -3.34 -19.03
CA PHE A 13 6.15 -4.22 -20.12
C PHE A 13 5.41 -5.56 -20.19
N GLY A 14 4.45 -5.79 -19.30
CA GLY A 14 3.68 -7.04 -19.25
C GLY A 14 4.43 -8.23 -18.62
N ASN A 15 5.68 -8.07 -18.22
CA ASN A 15 6.49 -9.14 -17.65
C ASN A 15 5.86 -9.71 -16.37
N LEU A 16 5.32 -8.84 -15.51
CA LEU A 16 4.70 -9.25 -14.25
C LEU A 16 3.45 -10.12 -14.44
N MET A 17 2.84 -10.08 -15.63
CA MET A 17 1.62 -10.85 -15.94
C MET A 17 1.89 -12.26 -16.42
N THR A 18 3.15 -12.60 -16.72
CA THR A 18 3.54 -13.88 -17.34
C THR A 18 4.48 -14.71 -16.49
N VAL A 19 5.04 -14.13 -15.42
CA VAL A 19 6.03 -14.79 -14.55
C VAL A 19 5.35 -15.41 -13.34
N ASP A 20 6.01 -16.42 -12.76
CA ASP A 20 5.70 -16.86 -11.41
C ASP A 20 6.05 -15.74 -10.42
N THR A 21 5.05 -15.24 -9.71
CA THR A 21 5.18 -14.07 -8.84
C THR A 21 6.09 -14.30 -7.65
N ALA A 22 6.11 -15.53 -7.11
CA ALA A 22 6.98 -15.91 -6.00
C ALA A 22 8.45 -15.96 -6.45
N ALA A 23 8.73 -16.65 -7.56
CA ALA A 23 10.06 -16.72 -8.14
C ALA A 23 10.58 -15.33 -8.58
N TRP A 24 9.69 -14.49 -9.13
CA TRP A 24 10.02 -13.11 -9.49
C TRP A 24 10.44 -12.29 -8.27
N PHE A 25 9.66 -12.34 -7.19
CA PHE A 25 9.97 -11.59 -5.97
C PHE A 25 11.23 -12.09 -5.29
N GLU A 26 11.38 -13.41 -5.19
CA GLU A 26 12.56 -14.04 -4.61
C GLU A 26 13.83 -13.68 -5.40
N SER A 27 13.81 -13.82 -6.71
CA SER A 27 14.96 -13.50 -7.56
C SER A 27 15.41 -12.05 -7.41
N PHE A 28 14.45 -11.11 -7.32
CA PHE A 28 14.75 -9.70 -7.13
C PHE A 28 15.23 -9.39 -5.70
N SER A 29 14.60 -9.96 -4.68
CA SER A 29 14.92 -9.69 -3.27
C SER A 29 16.22 -10.32 -2.81
N MET A 30 16.56 -11.50 -3.36
CA MET A 30 17.78 -12.24 -3.00
C MET A 30 19.02 -11.85 -3.82
N THR A 31 18.84 -11.15 -4.95
CA THR A 31 19.97 -10.70 -5.76
C THR A 31 20.62 -9.48 -5.11
N SER A 32 21.90 -9.59 -4.79
CA SER A 32 22.67 -8.49 -4.20
C SER A 32 22.63 -7.27 -5.10
N TYR A 33 22.39 -6.11 -4.50
CA TYR A 33 22.37 -4.80 -5.17
C TYR A 33 21.24 -4.59 -6.20
N SER A 34 20.35 -5.52 -6.45
CA SER A 34 19.26 -5.42 -7.42
C SER A 34 18.34 -4.22 -7.17
N VAL A 35 18.14 -3.87 -5.91
CA VAL A 35 17.24 -2.80 -5.47
C VAL A 35 17.88 -1.40 -5.58
N ILE A 36 19.22 -1.29 -5.63
CA ILE A 36 19.94 -0.01 -5.59
C ILE A 36 19.53 0.94 -6.73
N PRO A 37 19.47 0.53 -8.00
CA PRO A 37 19.07 1.43 -9.09
C PRO A 37 17.67 2.05 -8.84
N TYR A 38 16.73 1.25 -8.36
CA TYR A 38 15.39 1.69 -8.05
C TYR A 38 15.35 2.63 -6.84
N HIS A 39 16.18 2.40 -5.81
CA HIS A 39 16.35 3.33 -4.69
C HIS A 39 16.89 4.67 -5.16
N ILE A 40 17.92 4.69 -6.00
CA ILE A 40 18.48 5.93 -6.54
C ILE A 40 17.41 6.70 -7.31
N ILE A 41 16.65 6.02 -8.18
CA ILE A 41 15.56 6.67 -8.94
C ILE A 41 14.51 7.27 -8.00
N VAL A 42 14.11 6.54 -6.97
CA VAL A 42 13.12 7.03 -5.98
C VAL A 42 13.65 8.24 -5.23
N VAL A 43 14.88 8.19 -4.72
CA VAL A 43 15.48 9.30 -3.95
C VAL A 43 15.64 10.53 -4.84
N VAL A 44 16.26 10.38 -6.02
CA VAL A 44 16.45 11.48 -6.96
C VAL A 44 15.10 12.04 -7.42
N GLY A 45 14.14 11.18 -7.75
CA GLY A 45 12.80 11.59 -8.13
C GLY A 45 12.10 12.38 -7.04
N THR A 46 12.17 11.91 -5.77
CA THR A 46 11.59 12.62 -4.63
C THR A 46 12.24 14.00 -4.43
N LEU A 47 13.57 14.08 -4.50
CA LEU A 47 14.28 15.36 -4.38
C LEU A 47 13.89 16.33 -5.51
N LEU A 48 13.78 15.85 -6.75
CA LEU A 48 13.31 16.66 -7.87
C LEU A 48 11.88 17.17 -7.65
N THR A 49 10.99 16.35 -7.12
CA THR A 49 9.60 16.77 -6.82
C THR A 49 9.54 17.81 -5.70
N LEU A 50 10.45 17.77 -4.72
CA LEU A 50 10.59 18.83 -3.72
C LEU A 50 10.98 20.17 -4.35
N PHE A 51 11.95 20.19 -5.29
CA PHE A 51 12.32 21.39 -6.02
C PHE A 51 11.21 21.96 -6.89
N LEU A 52 10.33 21.10 -7.46
CA LEU A 52 9.20 21.49 -8.31
C LEU A 52 7.98 21.94 -7.52
N GLY A 53 7.98 21.72 -6.21
CA GLY A 53 6.91 22.09 -5.27
C GLY A 53 5.80 21.04 -5.11
N ALA A 54 5.28 20.93 -3.90
CA ALA A 54 4.33 19.90 -3.46
C ALA A 54 2.97 19.92 -4.18
N ARG A 55 2.56 21.04 -4.78
CA ARG A 55 1.25 21.20 -5.44
C ARG A 55 1.00 20.22 -6.60
N SER A 56 2.05 19.80 -7.30
CA SER A 56 1.91 18.85 -8.42
C SER A 56 1.51 17.46 -7.93
N ILE A 57 2.08 17.01 -6.81
CA ILE A 57 1.79 15.71 -6.22
C ILE A 57 0.40 15.69 -5.59
N GLU A 58 -0.01 16.75 -4.92
CA GLU A 58 -1.36 16.89 -4.38
C GLU A 58 -2.43 16.69 -5.48
N LYS A 59 -2.25 17.36 -6.63
CA LYS A 59 -3.18 17.23 -7.76
C LYS A 59 -3.23 15.81 -8.31
N THR A 60 -2.09 15.14 -8.39
CA THR A 60 -2.01 13.76 -8.87
C THR A 60 -2.64 12.80 -7.86
N ASN A 61 -2.38 12.97 -6.57
CA ASN A 61 -2.98 12.16 -5.52
C ASN A 61 -4.51 12.27 -5.47
N LYS A 62 -5.09 13.44 -5.75
CA LYS A 62 -6.54 13.62 -5.84
C LYS A 62 -7.21 12.71 -6.88
N ILE A 63 -6.48 12.30 -7.91
CA ILE A 63 -6.95 11.37 -8.95
C ILE A 63 -6.56 9.93 -8.61
N MET A 64 -5.32 9.72 -8.19
CA MET A 64 -4.77 8.38 -7.96
C MET A 64 -5.39 7.67 -6.76
N MET A 65 -5.71 8.40 -5.67
CA MET A 65 -6.30 7.78 -4.49
C MET A 65 -7.70 7.21 -4.73
N PRO A 66 -8.67 7.93 -5.31
CA PRO A 66 -9.95 7.33 -5.68
C PRO A 66 -9.81 6.13 -6.62
N LEU A 67 -8.89 6.22 -7.59
CA LEU A 67 -8.65 5.14 -8.54
C LEU A 67 -8.08 3.90 -7.86
N PHE A 68 -7.18 4.08 -6.90
CA PHE A 68 -6.67 3.02 -6.05
C PHE A 68 -7.82 2.28 -5.32
N PHE A 69 -8.73 3.01 -4.68
CA PHE A 69 -9.88 2.41 -4.01
C PHE A 69 -10.80 1.66 -4.98
N ILE A 70 -11.06 2.21 -6.17
CA ILE A 70 -11.87 1.55 -7.19
C ILE A 70 -11.24 0.22 -7.62
N ILE A 71 -9.92 0.19 -7.84
CA ILE A 71 -9.21 -1.04 -8.18
C ILE A 71 -9.33 -2.06 -7.05
N PHE A 72 -9.12 -1.66 -5.80
CA PHE A 72 -9.26 -2.57 -4.67
C PHE A 72 -10.69 -3.12 -4.53
N LEU A 73 -11.71 -2.34 -4.82
CA LEU A 73 -13.09 -2.82 -4.83
C LEU A 73 -13.35 -3.84 -5.96
N ILE A 74 -12.77 -3.61 -7.15
CA ILE A 74 -12.83 -4.60 -8.25
C ILE A 74 -12.13 -5.90 -7.85
N LEU A 75 -10.94 -5.79 -7.25
CA LEU A 75 -10.20 -6.96 -6.76
C LEU A 75 -10.95 -7.68 -5.63
N ALA A 76 -11.61 -6.94 -4.72
CA ALA A 76 -12.45 -7.52 -3.67
C ALA A 76 -13.58 -8.36 -4.27
N ALA A 77 -14.27 -7.84 -5.27
CA ALA A 77 -15.33 -8.57 -5.97
C ALA A 77 -14.80 -9.83 -6.66
N ARG A 78 -13.60 -9.77 -7.26
CA ARG A 78 -12.96 -10.92 -7.90
C ARG A 78 -12.56 -11.97 -6.87
N VAL A 79 -11.90 -11.57 -5.80
CA VAL A 79 -11.43 -12.46 -4.73
C VAL A 79 -12.61 -13.14 -4.03
N ALA A 80 -13.73 -12.44 -3.83
CA ALA A 80 -14.92 -13.01 -3.22
C ALA A 80 -15.51 -14.20 -4.00
N MET A 81 -15.24 -14.27 -5.31
CA MET A 81 -15.68 -15.38 -6.16
C MET A 81 -14.66 -16.53 -6.26
N MET A 82 -13.49 -16.40 -5.61
CA MET A 82 -12.45 -17.43 -5.67
C MET A 82 -12.72 -18.57 -4.68
N PRO A 83 -12.48 -19.83 -5.09
CA PRO A 83 -12.54 -20.97 -4.17
C PRO A 83 -11.55 -20.78 -3.01
N GLY A 84 -11.99 -21.04 -1.79
CA GLY A 84 -11.16 -20.90 -0.58
C GLY A 84 -11.16 -19.49 0.04
N ALA A 85 -11.54 -18.44 -0.67
CA ALA A 85 -11.57 -17.07 -0.14
C ALA A 85 -12.52 -16.93 1.06
N TRP A 86 -13.57 -17.73 1.12
CA TRP A 86 -14.54 -17.70 2.25
C TRP A 86 -13.90 -17.95 3.61
N GLU A 87 -12.92 -18.83 3.69
CA GLU A 87 -12.19 -19.07 4.94
C GLU A 87 -11.39 -17.83 5.37
N GLY A 88 -10.86 -17.07 4.43
CA GLY A 88 -10.20 -15.79 4.70
C GLY A 88 -11.16 -14.73 5.23
N TYR A 89 -12.39 -14.66 4.71
CA TYR A 89 -13.42 -13.78 5.29
C TYR A 89 -13.80 -14.21 6.70
N LYS A 90 -13.98 -15.49 6.94
CA LYS A 90 -14.20 -16.00 8.30
C LYS A 90 -13.05 -15.61 9.23
N PHE A 91 -11.81 -15.74 8.77
CA PHE A 91 -10.62 -15.34 9.54
C PHE A 91 -10.66 -13.87 9.97
N ILE A 92 -11.05 -12.95 9.06
CA ILE A 92 -11.15 -11.51 9.36
C ILE A 92 -12.30 -11.21 10.34
N PHE A 93 -13.48 -11.82 10.11
CA PHE A 93 -14.70 -11.45 10.82
C PHE A 93 -15.01 -12.34 12.04
N THR A 94 -14.17 -13.34 12.33
CA THR A 94 -14.32 -14.14 13.55
C THR A 94 -13.52 -13.49 14.68
N PRO A 95 -14.19 -12.86 15.65
CA PRO A 95 -13.49 -12.17 16.73
C PRO A 95 -12.82 -13.17 17.68
N LYS A 96 -11.59 -12.90 18.01
CA LYS A 96 -10.81 -13.61 19.03
C LYS A 96 -10.79 -12.76 20.29
N TRP A 97 -11.82 -12.90 21.11
CA TRP A 97 -11.98 -12.09 22.33
C TRP A 97 -10.83 -12.24 23.32
N GLU A 98 -10.17 -13.39 23.32
CA GLU A 98 -9.02 -13.68 24.16
C GLU A 98 -7.83 -12.76 23.86
N GLU A 99 -7.64 -12.39 22.60
CA GLU A 99 -6.57 -11.49 22.18
C GLU A 99 -6.75 -10.05 22.70
N LEU A 100 -7.97 -9.63 23.04
CA LEU A 100 -8.21 -8.30 23.61
C LEU A 100 -7.70 -8.16 25.05
N ILE A 101 -7.47 -9.26 25.73
CA ILE A 101 -6.95 -9.29 27.11
C ILE A 101 -5.41 -9.26 27.08
N ASP A 102 -4.80 -9.65 25.96
CA ASP A 102 -3.34 -9.63 25.81
C ASP A 102 -2.84 -8.17 25.59
N PRO A 103 -2.00 -7.64 26.49
CA PRO A 103 -1.42 -6.31 26.33
C PRO A 103 -0.61 -6.15 25.03
N MET A 104 -0.01 -7.23 24.50
CA MET A 104 0.75 -7.19 23.26
C MET A 104 -0.11 -6.82 22.05
N THR A 105 -1.35 -7.27 21.99
CA THR A 105 -2.32 -6.87 20.95
C THR A 105 -2.47 -5.36 20.88
N TRP A 106 -2.61 -4.70 22.03
CA TRP A 106 -2.72 -3.23 22.10
C TRP A 106 -1.42 -2.51 21.73
N ILE A 107 -0.27 -3.07 22.13
CA ILE A 107 1.04 -2.51 21.78
C ILE A 107 1.23 -2.56 20.24
N TRP A 108 0.93 -3.70 19.61
CA TRP A 108 1.00 -3.84 18.15
C TRP A 108 0.02 -2.92 17.43
N ALA A 109 -1.22 -2.85 17.92
CA ALA A 109 -2.25 -1.97 17.34
C ALA A 109 -1.86 -0.48 17.43
N MET A 110 -1.36 -0.05 18.60
CA MET A 110 -0.87 1.33 18.78
C MET A 110 0.34 1.62 17.90
N GLY A 111 1.30 0.70 17.82
CA GLY A 111 2.47 0.83 16.96
C GLY A 111 2.08 1.01 15.50
N GLN A 112 1.15 0.20 15.02
CA GLN A 112 0.61 0.32 13.67
C GLN A 112 -0.14 1.64 13.44
N ALA A 113 -0.97 2.07 14.37
CA ALA A 113 -1.71 3.33 14.26
C ALA A 113 -0.74 4.54 14.22
N PHE A 114 0.28 4.56 15.06
CA PHE A 114 1.29 5.62 15.07
C PHE A 114 2.09 5.67 13.77
N PHE A 115 2.41 4.52 13.19
CA PHE A 115 3.09 4.42 11.90
C PHE A 115 2.19 4.88 10.76
N SER A 116 0.98 4.33 10.66
CA SER A 116 0.03 4.59 9.58
C SER A 116 -0.41 6.05 9.52
N LEU A 117 -0.71 6.63 10.67
CA LEU A 117 -1.08 8.05 10.79
C LEU A 117 0.12 9.02 10.75
N SER A 118 1.33 8.52 10.50
CA SER A 118 2.56 9.33 10.44
C SER A 118 2.83 10.15 11.71
N VAL A 119 2.36 9.68 12.87
CA VAL A 119 2.64 10.31 14.18
C VAL A 119 4.11 10.11 14.55
N THR A 120 4.68 8.96 14.15
CA THR A 120 6.10 8.70 14.21
C THR A 120 6.82 9.31 13.01
N GLY A 121 8.02 9.87 13.18
CA GLY A 121 8.89 10.30 12.08
C GLY A 121 8.59 11.68 11.48
N SER A 122 8.09 12.62 12.27
CA SER A 122 7.93 14.05 11.93
C SER A 122 6.87 14.37 10.85
N GLY A 123 6.26 13.38 10.20
CA GLY A 123 5.31 13.61 9.11
C GLY A 123 4.12 14.49 9.51
N MET A 124 3.54 14.26 10.70
CA MET A 124 2.42 15.07 11.19
C MET A 124 2.83 16.52 11.50
N ILE A 125 4.07 16.76 11.89
CA ILE A 125 4.58 18.13 12.15
C ILE A 125 4.63 18.91 10.84
N VAL A 126 5.13 18.29 9.77
CA VAL A 126 5.19 18.90 8.44
C VAL A 126 3.80 19.17 7.91
N TYR A 127 2.90 18.19 7.95
CA TYR A 127 1.50 18.39 7.52
C TYR A 127 0.81 19.50 8.32
N GLY A 128 1.03 19.55 9.64
CA GLY A 128 0.47 20.60 10.49
C GLY A 128 1.02 21.99 10.16
N ALA A 129 2.28 22.09 9.76
CA ALA A 129 2.90 23.37 9.36
C ALA A 129 2.32 23.92 8.05
N TYR A 130 1.86 23.06 7.15
CA TYR A 130 1.21 23.45 5.88
C TYR A 130 -0.29 23.62 5.97
N LEU A 131 -0.90 23.29 7.10
CA LEU A 131 -2.34 23.43 7.28
C LEU A 131 -2.72 24.91 7.27
N SER A 132 -3.77 25.27 6.51
CA SER A 132 -4.33 26.62 6.49
C SER A 132 -4.83 27.01 7.88
N LYS A 133 -4.70 28.29 8.23
CA LYS A 133 -5.18 28.82 9.51
C LYS A 133 -6.70 28.72 9.69
N ASP A 134 -7.42 28.61 8.58
CA ASP A 134 -8.89 28.52 8.58
C ASP A 134 -9.38 27.07 8.72
N GLU A 135 -8.46 26.09 8.69
CA GLU A 135 -8.82 24.67 8.79
C GLU A 135 -8.99 24.24 10.25
N ASN A 136 -10.02 23.42 10.47
CA ASN A 136 -10.24 22.82 11.80
C ASN A 136 -9.38 21.57 11.98
N VAL A 137 -8.31 21.69 12.77
CA VAL A 137 -7.34 20.62 13.03
C VAL A 137 -8.02 19.34 13.53
N ILE A 138 -9.03 19.45 14.40
CA ILE A 138 -9.74 18.29 14.97
C ILE A 138 -10.48 17.56 13.85
N SER A 139 -11.21 18.28 13.02
CA SER A 139 -11.95 17.69 11.89
C SER A 139 -11.02 17.02 10.89
N VAL A 140 -9.92 17.67 10.52
CA VAL A 140 -8.92 17.11 9.61
C VAL A 140 -8.32 15.82 10.19
N SER A 141 -7.94 15.81 11.45
CA SER A 141 -7.38 14.63 12.11
C SER A 141 -8.35 13.46 12.17
N GLN A 142 -9.62 13.73 12.47
CA GLN A 142 -10.68 12.71 12.49
C GLN A 142 -10.91 12.09 11.09
N HIS A 143 -10.98 12.93 10.05
CA HIS A 143 -11.12 12.45 8.67
C HIS A 143 -9.90 11.62 8.24
N THR A 144 -8.69 12.06 8.59
CA THR A 144 -7.47 11.32 8.29
C THR A 144 -7.51 9.92 8.92
N ALA A 145 -7.80 9.83 10.22
CA ALA A 145 -7.89 8.55 10.91
C ALA A 145 -9.00 7.64 10.36
N PHE A 146 -10.14 8.23 9.99
CA PHE A 146 -11.26 7.51 9.41
C PHE A 146 -10.92 6.90 8.05
N PHE A 147 -10.35 7.70 7.14
CA PHE A 147 -9.99 7.21 5.81
C PHE A 147 -8.80 6.25 5.83
N ASP A 148 -7.84 6.43 6.74
CA ASP A 148 -6.74 5.50 6.97
C ASP A 148 -7.29 4.12 7.38
N THR A 149 -8.23 4.11 8.33
CA THR A 149 -8.88 2.87 8.77
C THR A 149 -9.67 2.20 7.65
N ILE A 150 -10.43 2.96 6.86
CA ILE A 150 -11.15 2.42 5.69
C ILE A 150 -10.18 1.81 4.69
N ALA A 151 -9.09 2.50 4.38
CA ALA A 151 -8.09 1.99 3.45
C ALA A 151 -7.50 0.65 3.92
N ALA A 152 -7.16 0.56 5.21
CA ALA A 152 -6.65 -0.68 5.80
C ALA A 152 -7.67 -1.82 5.74
N VAL A 153 -8.94 -1.56 6.05
CA VAL A 153 -10.01 -2.56 5.98
C VAL A 153 -10.24 -3.03 4.54
N VAL A 154 -10.28 -2.12 3.58
CA VAL A 154 -10.44 -2.46 2.15
C VAL A 154 -9.27 -3.31 1.67
N ALA A 155 -8.04 -2.97 2.04
CA ALA A 155 -6.87 -3.78 1.71
C ALA A 155 -6.95 -5.18 2.35
N ALA A 156 -7.34 -5.28 3.62
CA ALA A 156 -7.48 -6.55 4.33
C ALA A 156 -8.53 -7.46 3.67
N ILE A 157 -9.69 -6.92 3.28
CA ILE A 157 -10.77 -7.67 2.60
C ILE A 157 -10.33 -8.24 1.24
N VAL A 158 -9.33 -7.66 0.60
CA VAL A 158 -8.76 -8.19 -0.65
C VAL A 158 -7.65 -9.17 -0.37
N ILE A 159 -6.66 -8.76 0.39
CA ILE A 159 -5.40 -9.50 0.52
C ILE A 159 -5.57 -10.78 1.35
N ILE A 160 -6.24 -10.71 2.50
CA ILE A 160 -6.35 -11.86 3.40
C ILE A 160 -7.16 -13.00 2.77
N PRO A 161 -8.37 -12.80 2.21
CA PRO A 161 -9.07 -13.89 1.54
C PRO A 161 -8.33 -14.43 0.30
N ALA A 162 -7.57 -13.59 -0.40
CA ALA A 162 -6.72 -14.03 -1.49
C ALA A 162 -5.60 -14.96 -1.01
N CYS A 163 -4.99 -14.69 0.15
CA CYS A 163 -4.00 -15.59 0.74
C CYS A 163 -4.58 -16.99 0.96
N PHE A 164 -5.81 -17.08 1.47
CA PHE A 164 -6.50 -18.37 1.65
C PHE A 164 -6.81 -19.05 0.31
N ALA A 165 -7.21 -18.29 -0.71
CA ALA A 165 -7.49 -18.82 -2.04
C ALA A 165 -6.23 -19.35 -2.75
N TYR A 166 -5.08 -18.71 -2.56
CA TYR A 166 -3.80 -19.11 -3.16
C TYR A 166 -2.95 -20.00 -2.23
N GLY A 167 -3.39 -20.25 -1.00
CA GLY A 167 -2.64 -21.05 -0.02
C GLY A 167 -1.36 -20.36 0.47
N THR A 168 -1.31 -19.02 0.46
CA THR A 168 -0.18 -18.24 0.96
C THR A 168 -0.39 -17.87 2.43
N ASP A 169 0.71 -17.73 3.17
CA ASP A 169 0.65 -17.34 4.58
C ASP A 169 0.24 -15.86 4.72
N VAL A 170 -0.79 -15.60 5.51
CA VAL A 170 -1.24 -14.22 5.82
C VAL A 170 -0.19 -13.41 6.59
N GLY A 171 0.75 -14.07 7.27
CA GLY A 171 1.87 -13.48 7.98
C GLY A 171 3.11 -13.23 7.12
N ALA A 172 3.06 -13.49 5.82
CA ALA A 172 4.22 -13.42 4.93
C ALA A 172 4.80 -12.00 4.71
N GLY A 173 4.18 -10.96 5.29
CA GLY A 173 4.69 -9.57 5.23
C GLY A 173 4.75 -9.02 3.80
N PRO A 174 5.92 -8.56 3.31
CA PRO A 174 6.04 -7.95 1.98
C PRO A 174 5.60 -8.85 0.82
N SER A 175 5.65 -10.17 0.98
CA SER A 175 5.19 -11.11 -0.05
C SER A 175 3.70 -10.97 -0.37
N LEU A 176 2.89 -10.46 0.57
CA LEU A 176 1.48 -10.17 0.32
C LEU A 176 1.31 -9.15 -0.81
N LEU A 177 2.17 -8.15 -0.86
CA LEU A 177 2.11 -7.08 -1.85
C LEU A 177 2.79 -7.47 -3.17
N PHE A 178 3.84 -8.30 -3.14
CA PHE A 178 4.68 -8.58 -4.31
C PHE A 178 4.51 -9.98 -4.88
N VAL A 179 3.79 -10.86 -4.19
CA VAL A 179 3.46 -12.21 -4.65
C VAL A 179 1.96 -12.38 -4.79
N THR A 180 1.20 -12.21 -3.69
CA THR A 180 -0.25 -12.47 -3.67
C THR A 180 -1.02 -11.47 -4.54
N LEU A 181 -0.74 -10.17 -4.42
CA LEU A 181 -1.44 -9.15 -5.18
C LEU A 181 -1.20 -9.24 -6.70
N PRO A 182 0.04 -9.42 -7.21
CA PRO A 182 0.26 -9.69 -8.62
C PRO A 182 -0.42 -10.97 -9.12
N ALA A 183 -0.44 -12.04 -8.32
CA ALA A 183 -1.14 -13.27 -8.68
C ALA A 183 -2.65 -13.03 -8.90
N ILE A 184 -3.30 -12.25 -8.02
CA ILE A 184 -4.70 -11.86 -8.21
C ILE A 184 -4.87 -11.08 -9.52
N LEU A 185 -3.94 -10.15 -9.80
CA LEU A 185 -4.00 -9.32 -11.01
C LEU A 185 -3.79 -10.12 -12.29
N GLN A 186 -3.01 -11.20 -12.26
CA GLN A 186 -2.86 -12.13 -13.39
C GLN A 186 -4.19 -12.83 -13.73
N ASP A 187 -5.04 -13.07 -12.73
CA ASP A 187 -6.33 -13.78 -12.89
C ASP A 187 -7.51 -12.86 -13.25
N VAL A 188 -7.28 -11.56 -13.38
CA VAL A 188 -8.34 -10.57 -13.67
C VAL A 188 -8.27 -10.11 -15.13
N PRO A 189 -9.40 -9.99 -15.85
CA PRO A 189 -9.44 -9.33 -17.16
C PRO A 189 -8.83 -7.93 -17.07
N MET A 190 -7.96 -7.56 -18.02
CA MET A 190 -7.20 -6.31 -18.02
C MET A 190 -6.25 -6.17 -16.82
N GLY A 191 -5.82 -7.25 -16.20
CA GLY A 191 -4.98 -7.24 -15.00
C GLY A 191 -3.69 -6.43 -15.15
N GLN A 192 -3.07 -6.42 -16.34
CA GLN A 192 -1.92 -5.58 -16.64
C GLN A 192 -2.24 -4.09 -16.45
N LEU A 193 -3.37 -3.62 -16.97
CA LEU A 193 -3.79 -2.22 -16.82
C LEU A 193 -4.02 -1.88 -15.35
N PHE A 194 -4.70 -2.76 -14.62
CA PHE A 194 -4.92 -2.59 -13.18
C PHE A 194 -3.61 -2.59 -12.39
N ALA A 195 -2.66 -3.47 -12.73
CA ALA A 195 -1.33 -3.49 -12.11
C ALA A 195 -0.58 -2.17 -12.33
N VAL A 196 -0.55 -1.68 -13.56
CA VAL A 196 0.09 -0.38 -13.88
C VAL A 196 -0.52 0.75 -13.08
N ILE A 197 -1.85 0.86 -13.04
CA ILE A 197 -2.52 1.94 -12.31
C ILE A 197 -2.30 1.80 -10.81
N LEU A 198 -2.40 0.58 -10.27
CA LEU A 198 -2.22 0.29 -8.86
C LEU A 198 -0.82 0.65 -8.37
N TYR A 199 0.21 0.14 -9.04
CA TYR A 199 1.59 0.43 -8.66
C TYR A 199 1.96 1.89 -8.91
N ALA A 200 1.41 2.54 -9.94
CA ALA A 200 1.54 3.98 -10.12
C ALA A 200 0.95 4.74 -8.92
N ALA A 201 -0.28 4.43 -8.52
CA ALA A 201 -0.92 5.05 -7.37
C ALA A 201 -0.10 4.86 -6.08
N MET A 202 0.45 3.66 -5.88
CA MET A 202 1.32 3.35 -4.73
C MET A 202 2.65 4.13 -4.77
N ILE A 203 3.23 4.35 -5.96
CA ILE A 203 4.43 5.18 -6.12
C ILE A 203 4.11 6.63 -5.73
N PHE A 204 3.01 7.20 -6.24
CA PHE A 204 2.61 8.57 -5.90
C PHE A 204 2.33 8.73 -4.41
N ALA A 205 1.60 7.79 -3.80
CA ALA A 205 1.36 7.77 -2.36
C ALA A 205 2.67 7.69 -1.56
N GLY A 206 3.58 6.81 -1.98
CA GLY A 206 4.88 6.65 -1.32
C GLY A 206 5.79 7.87 -1.49
N VAL A 207 5.84 8.46 -2.68
CA VAL A 207 6.65 9.67 -2.94
C VAL A 207 6.12 10.85 -2.13
N SER A 208 4.80 11.04 -2.00
CA SER A 208 4.24 12.10 -1.16
C SER A 208 4.63 11.95 0.31
N SER A 209 4.68 10.71 0.82
CA SER A 209 5.15 10.43 2.17
C SER A 209 6.65 10.69 2.33
N LEU A 210 7.48 10.30 1.34
CA LEU A 210 8.91 10.58 1.35
C LEU A 210 9.21 12.08 1.30
N GLN A 211 8.44 12.87 0.54
CA GLN A 211 8.61 14.32 0.51
C GLN A 211 8.49 14.92 1.92
N ASN A 212 7.44 14.53 2.66
CA ASN A 212 7.27 15.02 4.01
C ASN A 212 8.42 14.61 4.94
N MET A 213 8.94 13.40 4.77
CA MET A 213 10.11 12.95 5.56
C MET A 213 11.37 13.73 5.21
N PHE A 214 11.62 14.03 3.94
CA PHE A 214 12.77 14.82 3.51
C PHE A 214 12.64 16.30 3.85
N GLU A 215 11.43 16.83 3.92
CA GLU A 215 11.18 18.22 4.28
C GLU A 215 11.30 18.48 5.80
N ALA A 216 11.23 17.41 6.60
CA ALA A 216 11.43 17.48 8.05
C ALA A 216 12.91 17.54 8.46
N VAL A 217 13.86 17.31 7.54
CA VAL A 217 15.32 17.27 7.77
C VAL A 217 15.96 18.57 7.32
#